data_e08b253864dee6314e495352b76ee01d
#
_entry.id   e08b253864dee6314e495352b76ee01d
#
_cell.length_a   1.000
_cell.length_b   1.000
_cell.length_c   1.000
_cell.angle_alpha   90.00
_cell.angle_beta   90.00
_cell.angle_gamma   90.00
#
_symmetry.space_group_name_H-M   'P 1'
#
loop_
_entity.id
_entity.type
_entity.pdbx_description
1 polymer ?
#
loop_
_entity_poly.entity_id
_entity_poly.type
_entity_poly.pdbx_seq_one_letter_code
_entity_poly.pdbx_strand_id
1 'polypeptide(L)'
;MNRKLTDKGERDLKLIKLALENGDTRAYNELMQLYRDPLYFMLYEKVSDREIAKDLTIESLGKAFNKLHLYTPDYTFSTWLFAVARNHCIDYLRKNKLSTISIDKMMINESGKSTNFDLKSMDLNPEQKLEKKQRIAILRQVVDQLKPNYRNLVKLRYFKEMTYEEISKSLNVPIGTVKAQLHRSREQLFKIMSGSRSSI
;
A
#
# COMPACT_ATOMS: atom_id res chain seq x y z
N MET A 1 -15.01 -18.80 9.71
CA MET A 1 -13.75 -19.28 10.33
C MET A 1 -13.23 -18.16 11.22
N ASN A 2 -13.45 -18.24 12.55
CA ASN A 2 -13.02 -17.21 13.50
C ASN A 2 -11.49 -17.21 13.55
N ARG A 3 -10.84 -16.27 12.89
CA ARG A 3 -9.42 -16.01 13.11
C ARG A 3 -9.25 -15.44 14.50
N LYS A 4 -8.51 -16.14 15.36
CA LYS A 4 -8.10 -15.61 16.66
C LYS A 4 -7.24 -14.36 16.36
N LEU A 5 -7.74 -13.20 16.73
CA LEU A 5 -7.02 -11.94 16.60
C LEU A 5 -5.84 -11.97 17.59
N THR A 6 -4.78 -11.24 17.25
CA THR A 6 -3.69 -10.98 18.19
C THR A 6 -4.16 -9.92 19.20
N ASP A 7 -3.51 -9.82 20.35
CA ASP A 7 -3.80 -8.81 21.38
C ASP A 7 -3.85 -7.40 20.80
N LYS A 8 -2.95 -7.10 19.84
CA LYS A 8 -2.96 -5.85 19.08
C LYS A 8 -4.24 -5.70 18.26
N GLY A 9 -4.68 -6.76 17.59
CA GLY A 9 -5.90 -6.74 16.79
C GLY A 9 -7.16 -6.56 17.64
N GLU A 10 -7.21 -7.15 18.82
CA GLU A 10 -8.32 -6.99 19.77
C GLU A 10 -8.37 -5.57 20.33
N ARG A 11 -7.21 -5.01 20.71
CA ARG A 11 -7.10 -3.60 21.12
C ARG A 11 -7.60 -2.65 20.04
N ASP A 12 -7.12 -2.82 18.81
CA ASP A 12 -7.51 -1.97 17.68
C ASP A 12 -9.02 -2.04 17.43
N LEU A 13 -9.62 -3.25 17.47
CA LEU A 13 -11.07 -3.42 17.34
C LEU A 13 -11.86 -2.74 18.44
N LYS A 14 -11.39 -2.81 19.69
CA LYS A 14 -12.02 -2.11 20.81
C LYS A 14 -12.02 -0.60 20.60
N LEU A 15 -10.89 -0.03 20.19
CA LEU A 15 -10.78 1.40 19.89
C LEU A 15 -11.67 1.81 18.72
N ILE A 16 -11.74 1.00 17.66
CA ILE A 16 -12.59 1.27 16.50
C ILE A 16 -14.07 1.27 16.89
N LYS A 17 -14.51 0.33 17.72
CA LYS A 17 -15.89 0.31 18.22
C LYS A 17 -16.21 1.55 19.04
N LEU A 18 -15.35 1.93 19.98
CA LEU A 18 -15.53 3.15 20.78
C LEU A 18 -15.59 4.40 19.90
N ALA A 19 -14.73 4.48 18.89
CA ALA A 19 -14.71 5.59 17.94
C ALA A 19 -16.00 5.68 17.11
N LEU A 20 -16.53 4.55 16.63
CA LEU A 20 -17.71 4.53 15.75
C LEU A 20 -19.03 4.63 16.51
N GLU A 21 -19.17 3.94 17.65
CA GLU A 21 -20.43 3.86 18.38
C GLU A 21 -20.67 5.10 19.25
N ASN A 22 -19.60 5.62 19.87
CA ASN A 22 -19.71 6.72 20.84
C ASN A 22 -19.16 8.04 20.30
N GLY A 23 -18.59 8.07 19.10
CA GLY A 23 -17.87 9.24 18.57
C GLY A 23 -16.66 9.63 19.46
N ASP A 24 -16.09 8.64 20.16
CA ASP A 24 -15.06 8.91 21.17
C ASP A 24 -13.77 9.42 20.52
N THR A 25 -13.54 10.72 20.67
CA THR A 25 -12.36 11.42 20.16
C THR A 25 -11.05 10.86 20.75
N ARG A 26 -11.08 10.32 21.97
CA ARG A 26 -9.89 9.72 22.62
C ARG A 26 -9.49 8.44 21.91
N ALA A 27 -10.48 7.62 21.51
CA ALA A 27 -10.21 6.39 20.74
C ALA A 27 -9.60 6.69 19.37
N TYR A 28 -10.09 7.73 18.67
CA TYR A 28 -9.46 8.20 17.43
C TYR A 28 -8.02 8.69 17.65
N ASN A 29 -7.78 9.47 18.70
CA ASN A 29 -6.45 9.98 19.01
C ASN A 29 -5.47 8.84 19.35
N GLU A 30 -5.91 7.83 20.09
CA GLU A 30 -5.08 6.68 20.42
C GLU A 30 -4.72 5.88 19.16
N LEU A 31 -5.67 5.60 18.28
CA LEU A 31 -5.40 4.97 16.98
C LEU A 31 -4.43 5.81 16.15
N MET A 32 -4.60 7.12 16.13
CA MET A 32 -3.70 8.02 15.40
C MET A 32 -2.27 7.96 15.95
N GLN A 33 -2.09 8.03 17.27
CA GLN A 33 -0.78 7.95 17.91
C GLN A 33 -0.07 6.61 17.62
N LEU A 34 -0.82 5.50 17.69
CA LEU A 34 -0.28 4.16 17.45
C LEU A 34 0.21 3.95 16.01
N TYR A 35 -0.39 4.65 15.04
CA TYR A 35 -0.15 4.37 13.62
C TYR A 35 0.53 5.51 12.87
N ARG A 36 0.62 6.72 13.41
CA ARG A 36 1.24 7.88 12.75
C ARG A 36 2.67 7.59 12.33
N ASP A 37 3.51 7.17 13.26
CA ASP A 37 4.94 6.98 12.99
C ASP A 37 5.20 5.79 12.04
N PRO A 38 4.60 4.60 12.23
CA PRO A 38 4.71 3.53 11.25
C PRO A 38 4.24 3.91 9.83
N LEU A 39 3.17 4.71 9.71
CA LEU A 39 2.71 5.22 8.42
C LEU A 39 3.70 6.21 7.81
N TYR A 40 4.20 7.15 8.62
CA TYR A 40 5.19 8.12 8.18
C TYR A 40 6.42 7.43 7.59
N PHE A 41 7.01 6.47 8.28
CA PHE A 41 8.18 5.76 7.78
C PHE A 41 7.90 5.00 6.48
N MET A 42 6.75 4.34 6.38
CA MET A 42 6.33 3.65 5.15
C MET A 42 6.15 4.61 3.97
N LEU A 43 5.59 5.80 4.21
CA LEU A 43 5.38 6.81 3.18
C LEU A 43 6.68 7.50 2.81
N TYR A 44 7.52 7.83 3.81
CA TYR A 44 8.84 8.40 3.59
C TYR A 44 9.74 7.51 2.72
N GLU A 45 9.70 6.19 2.94
CA GLU A 45 10.43 5.22 2.08
C GLU A 45 9.99 5.31 0.60
N LYS A 46 8.76 5.75 0.33
CA LYS A 46 8.22 5.85 -1.03
C LYS A 46 8.46 7.19 -1.69
N VAL A 47 8.37 8.29 -0.95
CA VAL A 47 8.47 9.64 -1.52
C VAL A 47 9.85 10.26 -1.33
N SER A 48 10.67 9.78 -0.37
CA SER A 48 12.02 10.26 -0.03
C SER A 48 12.08 11.76 0.33
N ASP A 49 10.94 12.36 0.66
CA ASP A 49 10.78 13.75 1.11
C ASP A 49 10.05 13.78 2.44
N ARG A 50 10.62 14.51 3.42
CA ARG A 50 10.11 14.53 4.80
C ARG A 50 8.79 15.27 4.93
N GLU A 51 8.65 16.41 4.28
CA GLU A 51 7.44 17.23 4.36
C GLU A 51 6.29 16.56 3.61
N ILE A 52 6.54 16.08 2.41
CA ILE A 52 5.56 15.31 1.65
C ILE A 52 5.11 14.05 2.42
N ALA A 53 6.04 13.35 3.07
CA ALA A 53 5.69 12.17 3.87
C ALA A 53 4.82 12.52 5.08
N LYS A 54 5.06 13.67 5.75
CA LYS A 54 4.23 14.16 6.85
C LYS A 54 2.81 14.49 6.36
N ASP A 55 2.69 15.22 5.27
CA ASP A 55 1.41 15.62 4.69
C ASP A 55 0.60 14.38 4.28
N LEU A 56 1.22 13.48 3.53
CA LEU A 56 0.59 12.22 3.13
C LEU A 56 0.18 11.35 4.32
N THR A 57 0.92 11.40 5.43
CA THR A 57 0.56 10.67 6.66
C THR A 57 -0.72 11.22 7.26
N ILE A 58 -0.80 12.54 7.43
CA ILE A 58 -1.98 13.21 7.99
C ILE A 58 -3.20 12.99 7.09
N GLU A 59 -3.05 13.20 5.78
CA GLU A 59 -4.12 12.98 4.82
C GLU A 59 -4.58 11.53 4.76
N SER A 60 -3.65 10.57 4.85
CA SER A 60 -3.99 9.14 4.85
C SER A 60 -4.76 8.74 6.09
N LEU A 61 -4.38 9.24 7.26
CA LEU A 61 -5.12 9.03 8.50
C LEU A 61 -6.52 9.64 8.41
N GLY A 62 -6.64 10.89 7.93
CA GLY A 62 -7.94 11.52 7.71
C GLY A 62 -8.83 10.73 6.76
N LYS A 63 -8.30 10.28 5.62
CA LYS A 63 -9.03 9.43 4.66
C LYS A 63 -9.44 8.08 5.26
N ALA A 64 -8.59 7.47 6.07
CA ALA A 64 -8.89 6.22 6.75
C ALA A 64 -9.99 6.41 7.79
N PHE A 65 -9.89 7.43 8.64
CA PHE A 65 -10.90 7.69 9.67
C PHE A 65 -12.26 8.06 9.08
N ASN A 66 -12.31 8.85 8.03
CA ASN A 66 -13.56 9.13 7.31
C ASN A 66 -14.23 7.87 6.74
N LYS A 67 -13.44 6.82 6.46
CA LYS A 67 -13.90 5.53 5.95
C LYS A 67 -13.87 4.41 6.99
N LEU A 68 -13.70 4.75 8.27
CA LEU A 68 -13.56 3.75 9.34
C LEU A 68 -14.79 2.85 9.46
N HIS A 69 -15.99 3.38 9.18
CA HIS A 69 -17.24 2.63 9.14
C HIS A 69 -17.26 1.54 8.03
N LEU A 70 -16.37 1.59 7.04
CA LEU A 70 -16.21 0.57 5.99
C LEU A 70 -15.20 -0.51 6.35
N TYR A 71 -14.52 -0.37 7.50
CA TYR A 71 -13.59 -1.38 7.94
C TYR A 71 -14.33 -2.63 8.44
N THR A 72 -13.97 -3.78 7.90
CA THR A 72 -14.42 -5.09 8.36
C THR A 72 -13.24 -5.86 8.96
N PRO A 73 -13.43 -6.62 10.06
CA PRO A 73 -12.34 -7.31 10.76
C PRO A 73 -11.83 -8.58 10.04
N ASP A 74 -12.06 -8.71 8.75
CA ASP A 74 -11.49 -9.78 7.91
C ASP A 74 -9.96 -9.75 7.90
N TYR A 75 -9.39 -8.57 8.12
CA TYR A 75 -7.96 -8.30 8.26
C TYR A 75 -7.70 -7.43 9.48
N THR A 76 -6.44 -7.40 9.94
CA THR A 76 -6.05 -6.46 11.01
C THR A 76 -6.24 -5.02 10.53
N PHE A 77 -6.62 -4.15 11.46
CA PHE A 77 -6.77 -2.72 11.17
C PHE A 77 -5.52 -2.10 10.52
N SER A 78 -4.34 -2.48 11.02
CA SER A 78 -3.08 -2.06 10.40
C SER A 78 -3.01 -2.41 8.91
N THR A 79 -3.37 -3.63 8.51
CA THR A 79 -3.35 -4.05 7.11
C THR A 79 -4.26 -3.18 6.25
N TRP A 80 -5.46 -2.88 6.73
CA TRP A 80 -6.41 -2.01 6.05
C TRP A 80 -5.91 -0.57 5.96
N LEU A 81 -5.44 -0.01 7.08
CA LEU A 81 -4.94 1.36 7.15
C LEU A 81 -3.73 1.57 6.23
N PHE A 82 -2.77 0.67 6.26
CA PHE A 82 -1.59 0.73 5.38
C PHE A 82 -1.96 0.58 3.90
N ALA A 83 -3.02 -0.17 3.58
CA ALA A 83 -3.52 -0.23 2.21
C ALA A 83 -4.14 1.10 1.76
N VAL A 84 -4.89 1.78 2.63
CA VAL A 84 -5.44 3.13 2.36
C VAL A 84 -4.30 4.13 2.11
N ALA A 85 -3.31 4.17 2.99
CA ALA A 85 -2.18 5.08 2.88
C ALA A 85 -1.32 4.82 1.63
N ARG A 86 -1.04 3.56 1.32
CA ARG A 86 -0.30 3.20 0.11
C ARG A 86 -1.04 3.63 -1.16
N ASN A 87 -2.34 3.39 -1.25
CA ASN A 87 -3.12 3.80 -2.41
C ASN A 87 -3.10 5.33 -2.56
N HIS A 88 -3.24 6.07 -1.45
CA HIS A 88 -3.16 7.53 -1.46
C HIS A 88 -1.79 8.02 -1.94
N CYS A 89 -0.70 7.42 -1.47
CA CYS A 89 0.66 7.74 -1.91
C CYS A 89 0.86 7.47 -3.42
N ILE A 90 0.35 6.36 -3.94
CA ILE A 90 0.42 6.03 -5.37
C ILE A 90 -0.33 7.08 -6.19
N ASP A 91 -1.53 7.48 -5.75
CA ASP A 91 -2.32 8.50 -6.45
C ASP A 91 -1.60 9.87 -6.44
N TYR A 92 -0.96 10.24 -5.33
CA TYR A 92 -0.13 11.42 -5.23
C TYR A 92 1.04 11.39 -6.24
N LEU A 93 1.81 10.30 -6.23
CA LEU A 93 2.96 10.14 -7.14
C LEU A 93 2.55 10.16 -8.62
N ARG A 94 1.39 9.59 -8.96
CA ARG A 94 0.85 9.64 -10.33
C ARG A 94 0.47 11.04 -10.76
N LYS A 95 -0.21 11.79 -9.89
CA LYS A 95 -0.58 13.19 -10.18
C LYS A 95 0.65 14.04 -10.41
N ASN A 96 1.66 13.92 -9.55
CA ASN A 96 2.89 14.69 -9.70
C ASN A 96 3.69 14.31 -10.94
N LYS A 97 3.75 13.02 -11.30
CA LYS A 97 4.39 12.58 -12.55
C LYS A 97 3.67 13.11 -13.80
N LEU A 98 2.34 13.18 -13.79
CA LEU A 98 1.58 13.77 -14.89
C LEU A 98 1.78 15.29 -14.97
N SER A 99 1.90 16.00 -13.86
CA SER A 99 2.21 17.43 -13.81
C SER A 99 3.60 17.72 -14.37
N THR A 100 4.60 16.93 -14.00
CA THR A 100 5.98 17.07 -14.47
C THR A 100 6.06 16.84 -15.99
N ILE A 101 5.38 15.82 -16.51
CA ILE A 101 5.33 15.58 -17.96
C ILE A 101 4.62 16.72 -18.71
N SER A 102 3.61 17.35 -18.11
CA SER A 102 2.92 18.49 -18.69
C SER A 102 3.79 19.76 -18.70
N ILE A 103 4.58 19.98 -17.66
CA ILE A 103 5.52 21.11 -17.56
C ILE A 103 6.71 20.91 -18.51
N ASP A 104 7.27 19.70 -18.58
CA ASP A 104 8.35 19.37 -19.51
C ASP A 104 7.92 19.55 -20.99
N LYS A 105 6.67 19.24 -21.31
CA LYS A 105 6.14 19.54 -22.66
C LYS A 105 5.97 21.03 -22.96
N MET A 106 5.77 21.86 -21.97
CA MET A 106 5.74 23.33 -22.12
C MET A 106 7.14 23.95 -22.14
N MET A 107 8.13 23.33 -21.45
CA MET A 107 9.50 23.87 -21.38
C MET A 107 10.42 23.39 -22.50
N ILE A 108 10.06 22.36 -23.26
CA ILE A 108 10.87 21.88 -24.41
C ILE A 108 10.95 22.90 -25.54
N ASN A 109 10.18 23.99 -25.53
CA ASN A 109 10.22 25.01 -26.60
C ASN A 109 11.30 26.08 -26.44
N GLU A 110 12.03 26.20 -25.30
CA GLU A 110 13.00 27.30 -25.17
C GLU A 110 14.41 26.96 -24.62
N SER A 111 14.69 25.79 -24.11
CA SER A 111 16.04 25.47 -23.66
C SER A 111 16.29 23.97 -23.56
N GLY A 112 16.97 23.42 -24.54
CA GLY A 112 17.32 21.99 -24.62
C GLY A 112 18.28 21.49 -23.53
N LYS A 113 17.88 21.58 -22.25
CA LYS A 113 18.55 20.90 -21.13
C LYS A 113 17.50 20.24 -20.25
N SER A 114 17.39 18.93 -20.38
CA SER A 114 16.68 18.03 -19.50
C SER A 114 17.32 18.11 -18.09
N THR A 115 16.67 18.79 -17.17
CA THR A 115 16.92 18.60 -15.73
C THR A 115 16.22 17.33 -15.28
N ASN A 116 16.92 16.22 -15.34
CA ASN A 116 16.55 15.02 -14.62
C ASN A 116 16.40 15.37 -13.14
N PHE A 117 15.17 15.42 -12.64
CA PHE A 117 14.92 15.39 -11.21
C PHE A 117 15.30 14.01 -10.72
N ASP A 118 16.58 13.86 -10.40
CA ASP A 118 17.11 12.68 -9.72
C ASP A 118 16.42 12.63 -8.36
N LEU A 119 15.43 11.74 -8.25
CA LEU A 119 14.96 11.27 -6.95
C LEU A 119 16.18 10.67 -6.27
N LYS A 120 16.84 11.47 -5.43
CA LYS A 120 17.90 11.00 -4.54
C LYS A 120 17.33 9.82 -3.75
N SER A 121 17.49 8.63 -4.31
CA SER A 121 17.36 7.41 -3.54
C SER A 121 18.32 7.55 -2.38
N MET A 122 17.81 7.51 -1.14
CA MET A 122 18.65 7.28 0.03
C MET A 122 19.60 6.15 -0.35
N ASP A 123 20.89 6.43 -0.36
CA ASP A 123 21.91 5.43 -0.65
C ASP A 123 21.80 4.31 0.38
N LEU A 124 21.01 3.29 0.01
CA LEU A 124 20.99 2.04 0.74
C LEU A 124 22.42 1.49 0.68
N ASN A 125 22.99 1.15 1.83
CA ASN A 125 24.24 0.41 1.94
C ASN A 125 24.21 -0.76 0.94
N PRO A 126 25.32 -1.11 0.27
CA PRO A 126 25.41 -2.22 -0.68
C PRO A 126 24.76 -3.52 -0.18
N GLU A 127 24.91 -3.85 1.11
CA GLU A 127 24.26 -4.99 1.76
C GLU A 127 22.73 -4.87 1.75
N GLN A 128 22.17 -3.73 2.08
CA GLN A 128 20.73 -3.47 2.06
C GLN A 128 20.17 -3.53 0.63
N LYS A 129 20.95 -3.07 -0.36
CA LYS A 129 20.59 -3.21 -1.79
C LYS A 129 20.54 -4.67 -2.21
N LEU A 130 21.48 -5.48 -1.74
CA LEU A 130 21.52 -6.91 -2.04
C LEU A 130 20.37 -7.66 -1.36
N GLU A 131 20.12 -7.42 -0.06
CA GLU A 131 18.98 -7.99 0.66
C GLU A 131 17.63 -7.62 -0.01
N LYS A 132 17.47 -6.36 -0.42
CA LYS A 132 16.26 -5.91 -1.11
C LYS A 132 16.07 -6.64 -2.45
N LYS A 133 17.15 -6.83 -3.22
CA LYS A 133 17.12 -7.61 -4.46
C LYS A 133 16.75 -9.07 -4.21
N GLN A 134 17.33 -9.70 -3.20
CA GLN A 134 17.04 -11.09 -2.82
C GLN A 134 15.58 -11.25 -2.37
N ARG A 135 15.06 -10.36 -1.52
CA ARG A 135 13.66 -10.36 -1.09
C ARG A 135 12.70 -10.20 -2.26
N ILE A 136 13.01 -9.33 -3.22
CA ILE A 136 12.21 -9.15 -4.43
C ILE A 136 12.24 -10.41 -5.30
N ALA A 137 13.40 -11.07 -5.43
CA ALA A 137 13.52 -12.31 -6.18
C ALA A 137 12.68 -13.44 -5.57
N ILE A 138 12.74 -13.63 -4.25
CA ILE A 138 11.93 -14.60 -3.50
C ILE A 138 10.43 -14.31 -3.70
N LEU A 139 10.02 -13.04 -3.55
CA LEU A 139 8.62 -12.66 -3.76
C LEU A 139 8.14 -12.95 -5.19
N ARG A 140 9.00 -12.74 -6.20
CA ARG A 140 8.68 -13.09 -7.59
C ARG A 140 8.49 -14.59 -7.76
N GLN A 141 9.37 -15.41 -7.20
CA GLN A 141 9.25 -16.87 -7.24
C GLN A 141 7.94 -17.35 -6.58
N VAL A 142 7.58 -16.80 -5.43
CA VAL A 142 6.31 -17.12 -4.76
C VAL A 142 5.10 -16.70 -5.59
N VAL A 143 5.15 -15.54 -6.23
CA VAL A 143 4.08 -15.07 -7.13
C VAL A 143 3.98 -15.96 -8.37
N ASP A 144 5.10 -16.47 -8.88
CA ASP A 144 5.10 -17.35 -10.05
C ASP A 144 4.53 -18.76 -9.78
N GLN A 145 4.39 -19.17 -8.52
CA GLN A 145 3.66 -20.38 -8.11
C GLN A 145 2.13 -20.24 -8.13
N LEU A 146 1.62 -18.99 -8.23
CA LEU A 146 0.19 -18.78 -8.35
C LEU A 146 -0.36 -19.26 -9.70
N LYS A 147 -1.65 -19.65 -9.72
CA LYS A 147 -2.39 -19.88 -10.97
C LYS A 147 -2.30 -18.65 -11.89
N PRO A 148 -2.24 -18.83 -13.24
CA PRO A 148 -1.98 -17.74 -14.18
C PRO A 148 -2.87 -16.50 -13.99
N ASN A 149 -4.17 -16.67 -13.77
CA ASN A 149 -5.12 -15.57 -13.57
C ASN A 149 -4.80 -14.76 -12.31
N TYR A 150 -4.47 -15.43 -11.20
CA TYR A 150 -4.10 -14.77 -9.94
C TYR A 150 -2.74 -14.10 -10.03
N ARG A 151 -1.78 -14.74 -10.69
CA ARG A 151 -0.45 -14.21 -10.93
C ARG A 151 -0.51 -12.88 -11.70
N ASN A 152 -1.29 -12.85 -12.79
CA ASN A 152 -1.46 -11.64 -13.59
C ASN A 152 -2.06 -10.49 -12.77
N LEU A 153 -3.12 -10.76 -12.02
CA LEU A 153 -3.75 -9.77 -11.13
C LEU A 153 -2.78 -9.22 -10.08
N VAL A 154 -2.00 -10.10 -9.45
CA VAL A 154 -0.98 -9.71 -8.47
C VAL A 154 0.10 -8.85 -9.14
N LYS A 155 0.57 -9.22 -10.34
CA LYS A 155 1.53 -8.42 -11.10
C LYS A 155 0.98 -7.04 -11.45
N LEU A 156 -0.25 -6.94 -11.92
CA LEU A 156 -0.88 -5.65 -12.24
C LEU A 156 -1.04 -4.78 -10.99
N ARG A 157 -1.50 -5.36 -9.88
CA ARG A 157 -1.78 -4.60 -8.66
C ARG A 157 -0.54 -4.17 -7.90
N TYR A 158 0.45 -5.08 -7.71
CA TYR A 158 1.57 -4.87 -6.79
C TYR A 158 2.89 -4.52 -7.47
N PHE A 159 3.10 -4.91 -8.74
CA PHE A 159 4.30 -4.57 -9.47
C PHE A 159 4.10 -3.42 -10.46
N LYS A 160 2.89 -3.33 -11.07
CA LYS A 160 2.51 -2.19 -11.94
C LYS A 160 1.71 -1.13 -11.21
N GLU A 161 1.37 -1.36 -9.94
CA GLU A 161 0.67 -0.44 -9.04
C GLU A 161 -0.68 0.10 -9.59
N MET A 162 -1.35 -0.69 -10.44
CA MET A 162 -2.63 -0.32 -11.03
C MET A 162 -3.75 -0.27 -9.97
N THR A 163 -4.69 0.66 -10.13
CA THR A 163 -5.93 0.69 -9.35
C THR A 163 -6.85 -0.45 -9.75
N TYR A 164 -7.88 -0.73 -8.95
CA TYR A 164 -8.88 -1.77 -9.29
C TYR A 164 -9.67 -1.41 -10.55
N GLU A 165 -9.94 -0.12 -10.75
CA GLU A 165 -10.60 0.42 -11.93
C GLU A 165 -9.75 0.22 -13.20
N GLU A 166 -8.45 0.49 -13.12
CA GLU A 166 -7.52 0.28 -14.23
C GLU A 166 -7.36 -1.20 -14.56
N ILE A 167 -7.26 -2.06 -13.53
CA ILE A 167 -7.21 -3.52 -13.72
C ILE A 167 -8.51 -4.02 -14.35
N SER A 168 -9.67 -3.54 -13.87
CA SER A 168 -10.99 -3.86 -14.41
C SER A 168 -11.08 -3.53 -15.89
N LYS A 169 -10.64 -2.32 -16.28
CA LYS A 169 -10.58 -1.88 -17.68
C LYS A 169 -9.57 -2.69 -18.51
N SER A 170 -8.37 -2.92 -17.97
CA SER A 170 -7.30 -3.64 -18.66
C SER A 170 -7.61 -5.10 -18.96
N LEU A 171 -8.34 -5.75 -18.05
CA LEU A 171 -8.72 -7.17 -18.17
C LEU A 171 -10.13 -7.37 -18.69
N ASN A 172 -10.88 -6.28 -18.89
CA ASN A 172 -12.29 -6.27 -19.29
C ASN A 172 -13.18 -7.16 -18.36
N VAL A 173 -12.99 -7.02 -17.04
CA VAL A 173 -13.76 -7.75 -16.02
C VAL A 173 -14.36 -6.79 -15.01
N PRO A 174 -15.54 -7.10 -14.41
CA PRO A 174 -16.15 -6.26 -13.40
C PRO A 174 -15.21 -6.00 -12.21
N ILE A 175 -15.24 -4.81 -11.63
CA ILE A 175 -14.42 -4.42 -10.48
C ILE A 175 -14.63 -5.34 -9.26
N GLY A 176 -15.85 -5.86 -9.07
CA GLY A 176 -16.16 -6.86 -8.06
C GLY A 176 -15.37 -8.15 -8.25
N THR A 177 -15.23 -8.60 -9.50
CA THR A 177 -14.41 -9.76 -9.88
C THR A 177 -12.94 -9.52 -9.58
N VAL A 178 -12.40 -8.33 -9.89
CA VAL A 178 -11.02 -7.94 -9.55
C VAL A 178 -10.79 -8.02 -8.04
N LYS A 179 -11.69 -7.44 -7.24
CA LYS A 179 -11.62 -7.49 -5.77
C LYS A 179 -11.63 -8.91 -5.23
N ALA A 180 -12.58 -9.74 -5.68
CA ALA A 180 -12.72 -11.13 -5.25
C ALA A 180 -11.49 -11.98 -5.63
N GLN A 181 -10.98 -11.84 -6.84
CA GLN A 181 -9.82 -12.59 -7.31
C GLN A 181 -8.53 -12.14 -6.60
N LEU A 182 -8.33 -10.85 -6.34
CA LEU A 182 -7.20 -10.36 -5.54
C LEU A 182 -7.27 -10.85 -4.09
N HIS A 183 -8.46 -10.98 -3.53
CA HIS A 183 -8.63 -11.57 -2.20
C HIS A 183 -8.15 -13.03 -2.19
N ARG A 184 -8.66 -13.85 -3.11
CA ARG A 184 -8.25 -15.27 -3.26
C ARG A 184 -6.74 -15.42 -3.56
N SER A 185 -6.17 -14.51 -4.36
CA SER A 185 -4.73 -14.50 -4.64
C SER A 185 -3.90 -14.32 -3.37
N ARG A 186 -4.31 -13.40 -2.49
CA ARG A 186 -3.64 -13.18 -1.20
C ARG A 186 -3.73 -14.37 -0.27
N GLU A 187 -4.88 -15.04 -0.24
CA GLU A 187 -5.04 -16.27 0.54
C GLU A 187 -4.12 -17.39 0.05
N GLN A 188 -3.99 -17.55 -1.28
CA GLN A 188 -3.08 -18.53 -1.86
C GLN A 188 -1.62 -18.17 -1.58
N LEU A 189 -1.21 -16.89 -1.74
CA LEU A 189 0.13 -16.43 -1.38
C LEU A 189 0.44 -16.73 0.09
N PHE A 190 -0.51 -16.45 0.99
CA PHE A 190 -0.32 -16.76 2.40
C PHE A 190 -0.12 -18.26 2.66
N LYS A 191 -0.88 -19.13 1.98
CA LYS A 191 -0.72 -20.58 2.09
C LYS A 191 0.66 -21.05 1.61
N ILE A 192 1.13 -20.56 0.46
CA ILE A 192 2.45 -20.89 -0.10
C ILE A 192 3.55 -20.45 0.88
N MET A 193 3.48 -19.20 1.38
CA MET A 193 4.48 -18.67 2.31
C MET A 193 4.46 -19.36 3.67
N SER A 194 3.30 -19.79 4.14
CA SER A 194 3.17 -20.52 5.40
C SER A 194 3.71 -21.95 5.28
N GLY A 195 3.50 -22.62 4.14
CA GLY A 195 4.03 -23.94 3.87
C GLY A 195 5.56 -23.97 3.74
N SER A 196 6.16 -22.90 3.22
CA SER A 196 7.62 -22.78 3.13
C SER A 196 8.31 -22.59 4.48
N ARG A 197 7.60 -22.15 5.53
CA ARG A 197 8.15 -22.00 6.89
C ARG A 197 8.26 -23.32 7.66
N SER A 198 7.59 -24.37 7.21
CA SER A 198 7.61 -25.69 7.85
C SER A 198 8.72 -26.59 7.31
N SER A 199 9.57 -26.08 6.41
CA SER A 199 10.63 -26.85 5.71
C SER A 199 12.04 -26.27 5.95
N ILE A 200 12.23 -25.45 7.02
CA ILE A 200 13.55 -24.96 7.46
C ILE A 200 13.74 -25.31 8.93
#